data_d2161b7118fe00f96cba5ac5cd0bd97d
#
_entry.id   d2161b7118fe00f96cba5ac5cd0bd97d
#
_cell.length_a   1.000
_cell.length_b   1.000
_cell.length_c   1.000
_cell.angle_alpha   90.00
_cell.angle_beta   90.00
_cell.angle_gamma   90.00
#
_symmetry.space_group_name_H-M   'P 1'
#
loop_
_entity.id
_entity.type
_entity.pdbx_description
1 polymer ?
#
loop_
_entity_poly.entity_id
_entity_poly.type
_entity_poly.pdbx_seq_one_letter_code
_entity_poly.pdbx_strand_id
1 'polypeptide(L)'
;MIIGQEKICSLIDNLSLDSFPRSLMLVGARGGGKHLICDYIANKFRLTSIDLTDSLELETIEEIYNRVEPYLYTIRINEITVKEENVILKFLEEPLKNSFIVLIAETDNGILQTILNRCQIWYLQNYKREYLKTFLESDNEFILEIAQTPGQVKELNSCSFDGMIELADKIIDKIQIAGISNTLTLSNKVGFKNERGTFDGKLFVEILISRLRHHWLTVNDVRYVAAYNLTNELKKNVSVKNLDYKALFERYLIQLRDIMRGA
;
A
#
# COMPACT_ATOMS: atom_id res chain seq x y z
N MET A 1 -0.08 -22.01 8.72
CA MET A 1 0.90 -20.93 9.06
C MET A 1 1.17 -20.13 7.78
N ILE A 2 1.14 -18.80 7.86
CA ILE A 2 1.40 -17.90 6.71
C ILE A 2 2.88 -17.54 6.76
N ILE A 3 3.64 -17.99 5.75
CA ILE A 3 5.08 -17.78 5.70
C ILE A 3 5.38 -16.29 5.61
N GLY A 4 6.35 -15.82 6.42
CA GLY A 4 6.72 -14.40 6.55
C GLY A 4 5.84 -13.60 7.52
N GLN A 5 4.80 -14.22 8.11
CA GLN A 5 3.93 -13.62 9.12
C GLN A 5 3.80 -14.51 10.37
N GLU A 6 4.86 -15.24 10.69
CA GLU A 6 4.88 -16.25 11.77
C GLU A 6 4.53 -15.63 13.12
N LYS A 7 4.97 -14.38 13.39
CA LYS A 7 4.67 -13.70 14.66
C LYS A 7 3.18 -13.43 14.83
N ILE A 8 2.50 -12.97 13.77
CA ILE A 8 1.05 -12.72 13.81
C ILE A 8 0.31 -14.04 13.95
N CYS A 9 0.70 -15.07 13.20
CA CYS A 9 0.11 -16.40 13.33
C CYS A 9 0.26 -16.95 14.76
N SER A 10 1.46 -16.86 15.35
CA SER A 10 1.71 -17.29 16.73
C SER A 10 0.90 -16.47 17.74
N LEU A 11 0.74 -15.17 17.52
CA LEU A 11 -0.12 -14.32 18.36
C LEU A 11 -1.57 -14.80 18.30
N ILE A 12 -2.09 -15.03 17.09
CA ILE A 12 -3.44 -15.55 16.88
C ILE A 12 -3.58 -16.91 17.59
N ASP A 13 -2.62 -17.82 17.45
CA ASP A 13 -2.67 -19.18 18.02
C ASP A 13 -2.77 -19.18 19.55
N ASN A 14 -2.18 -18.20 20.21
CA ASN A 14 -2.20 -18.04 21.65
C ASN A 14 -3.46 -17.35 22.19
N LEU A 15 -4.31 -16.78 21.33
CA LEU A 15 -5.55 -16.14 21.75
C LEU A 15 -6.71 -17.15 21.78
N SER A 16 -7.60 -16.98 22.77
CA SER A 16 -8.94 -17.57 22.79
C SER A 16 -9.93 -16.63 22.06
N LEU A 17 -11.12 -17.12 21.74
CA LEU A 17 -12.18 -16.30 21.14
C LEU A 17 -12.56 -15.11 22.04
N ASP A 18 -12.57 -15.32 23.36
CA ASP A 18 -12.93 -14.28 24.34
C ASP A 18 -11.85 -13.20 24.48
N SER A 19 -10.56 -13.58 24.26
CA SER A 19 -9.42 -12.65 24.32
C SER A 19 -9.08 -12.02 22.98
N PHE A 20 -9.71 -12.46 21.88
CA PHE A 20 -9.50 -11.89 20.57
C PHE A 20 -10.12 -10.49 20.48
N PRO A 21 -9.43 -9.48 19.93
CA PRO A 21 -9.94 -8.11 19.85
C PRO A 21 -11.21 -8.03 19.00
N ARG A 22 -12.26 -7.38 19.52
CA ARG A 22 -13.52 -7.18 18.78
C ARG A 22 -13.32 -6.34 17.53
N SER A 23 -12.39 -5.39 17.59
CA SER A 23 -12.01 -4.51 16.48
C SER A 23 -10.51 -4.57 16.28
N LEU A 24 -10.09 -5.16 15.19
CA LEU A 24 -8.69 -5.32 14.79
C LEU A 24 -8.41 -4.52 13.52
N MET A 25 -7.25 -3.89 13.42
CA MET A 25 -6.74 -3.33 12.18
C MET A 25 -5.45 -4.04 11.77
N LEU A 26 -5.42 -4.61 10.57
CA LEU A 26 -4.23 -5.19 9.95
C LEU A 26 -3.61 -4.17 9.00
N VAL A 27 -2.40 -3.73 9.32
CA VAL A 27 -1.67 -2.73 8.54
C VAL A 27 -0.46 -3.37 7.86
N GLY A 28 -0.31 -3.14 6.57
CA GLY A 28 0.85 -3.62 5.82
C GLY A 28 0.68 -3.46 4.31
N ALA A 29 1.78 -3.52 3.56
CA ALA A 29 1.79 -3.30 2.14
C ALA A 29 0.80 -4.23 1.39
N ARG A 30 0.29 -3.77 0.22
CA ARG A 30 -0.56 -4.55 -0.67
C ARG A 30 0.13 -5.87 -1.04
N GLY A 31 -0.64 -6.95 -1.09
CA GLY A 31 -0.09 -8.28 -1.39
C GLY A 31 0.67 -8.95 -0.23
N GLY A 32 0.68 -8.33 0.97
CA GLY A 32 1.36 -8.83 2.17
C GLY A 32 0.64 -9.94 2.94
N GLY A 33 -0.48 -10.47 2.43
CA GLY A 33 -1.17 -11.61 3.03
C GLY A 33 -2.24 -11.25 4.07
N LYS A 34 -2.70 -9.98 4.15
CA LYS A 34 -3.74 -9.57 5.12
C LYS A 34 -5.02 -10.39 5.03
N HIS A 35 -5.52 -10.68 3.81
CA HIS A 35 -6.68 -11.56 3.62
C HIS A 35 -6.41 -12.98 4.10
N LEU A 36 -5.20 -13.52 3.85
CA LEU A 36 -4.83 -14.85 4.36
C LEU A 36 -4.83 -14.89 5.90
N ILE A 37 -4.48 -13.77 6.55
CA ILE A 37 -4.58 -13.65 8.01
C ILE A 37 -6.04 -13.63 8.44
N CYS A 38 -6.92 -12.93 7.75
CA CYS A 38 -8.37 -12.96 8.02
C CYS A 38 -8.92 -14.37 7.88
N ASP A 39 -8.57 -15.09 6.82
CA ASP A 39 -8.94 -16.50 6.62
C ASP A 39 -8.39 -17.39 7.73
N TYR A 40 -7.16 -17.15 8.18
CA TYR A 40 -6.55 -17.87 9.29
C TYR A 40 -7.31 -17.67 10.61
N ILE A 41 -7.71 -16.42 10.91
CA ILE A 41 -8.54 -16.07 12.07
C ILE A 41 -9.90 -16.76 11.97
N ALA A 42 -10.56 -16.63 10.82
CA ALA A 42 -11.88 -17.24 10.59
C ALA A 42 -11.85 -18.75 10.78
N ASN A 43 -10.85 -19.43 10.21
CA ASN A 43 -10.69 -20.89 10.34
C ASN A 43 -10.42 -21.30 11.80
N LYS A 44 -9.52 -20.60 12.50
CA LYS A 44 -9.19 -20.92 13.89
C LYS A 44 -10.41 -20.84 14.80
N PHE A 45 -11.17 -19.78 14.68
CA PHE A 45 -12.32 -19.52 15.56
C PHE A 45 -13.65 -20.05 14.99
N ARG A 46 -13.62 -20.72 13.83
CA ARG A 46 -14.80 -21.26 13.13
C ARG A 46 -15.84 -20.17 12.84
N LEU A 47 -15.38 -19.00 12.39
CA LEU A 47 -16.20 -17.86 12.02
C LEU A 47 -16.49 -17.87 10.51
N THR A 48 -17.68 -17.44 10.14
CA THR A 48 -17.97 -17.12 8.73
C THR A 48 -17.40 -15.73 8.41
N SER A 49 -16.54 -15.63 7.40
CA SER A 49 -15.95 -14.35 6.96
C SER A 49 -16.82 -13.68 5.90
N ILE A 50 -17.10 -12.38 6.07
CA ILE A 50 -17.87 -11.56 5.13
C ILE A 50 -17.10 -10.26 4.88
N ASP A 51 -16.81 -9.97 3.60
CA ASP A 51 -16.25 -8.68 3.17
C ASP A 51 -17.38 -7.66 3.01
N LEU A 52 -17.33 -6.58 3.77
CA LEU A 52 -18.32 -5.50 3.75
C LEU A 52 -17.86 -4.28 2.96
N THR A 53 -16.68 -4.29 2.34
CA THR A 53 -16.09 -3.10 1.71
C THR A 53 -17.02 -2.42 0.71
N ASP A 54 -17.75 -3.22 -0.09
CA ASP A 54 -18.63 -2.72 -1.14
C ASP A 54 -20.11 -2.59 -0.71
N SER A 55 -20.41 -2.84 0.59
CA SER A 55 -21.78 -2.88 1.13
C SER A 55 -21.94 -2.17 2.47
N LEU A 56 -21.17 -1.08 2.67
CA LEU A 56 -21.19 -0.28 3.90
C LEU A 56 -22.33 0.74 3.90
N GLU A 57 -23.56 0.25 3.98
CA GLU A 57 -24.77 1.07 4.14
C GLU A 57 -25.34 0.91 5.55
N LEU A 58 -26.09 1.92 6.03
CA LEU A 58 -26.69 1.89 7.37
C LEU A 58 -27.65 0.70 7.52
N GLU A 59 -28.42 0.38 6.48
CA GLU A 59 -29.36 -0.77 6.47
C GLU A 59 -28.62 -2.10 6.64
N THR A 60 -27.51 -2.28 5.95
CA THR A 60 -26.65 -3.47 6.09
C THR A 60 -26.14 -3.62 7.53
N ILE A 61 -25.73 -2.51 8.16
CA ILE A 61 -25.26 -2.52 9.54
C ILE A 61 -26.38 -2.89 10.53
N GLU A 62 -27.60 -2.37 10.33
CA GLU A 62 -28.75 -2.73 11.17
C GLU A 62 -29.11 -4.24 11.03
N GLU A 63 -29.03 -4.80 9.84
CA GLU A 63 -29.17 -6.24 9.64
C GLU A 63 -28.10 -7.05 10.38
N ILE A 64 -26.86 -6.59 10.35
CA ILE A 64 -25.71 -7.24 11.03
C ILE A 64 -25.94 -7.28 12.54
N TYR A 65 -26.45 -6.21 13.16
CA TYR A 65 -26.75 -6.17 14.60
C TYR A 65 -27.81 -7.19 15.02
N ASN A 66 -28.69 -7.59 14.12
CA ASN A 66 -29.75 -8.59 14.38
C ASN A 66 -29.27 -10.05 14.22
N ARG A 67 -28.04 -10.28 13.73
CA ARG A 67 -27.49 -11.64 13.55
C ARG A 67 -27.03 -12.23 14.87
N VAL A 68 -27.37 -13.49 15.07
CA VAL A 68 -27.03 -14.25 16.29
C VAL A 68 -25.74 -15.04 16.12
N GLU A 69 -25.46 -15.48 14.90
CA GLU A 69 -24.26 -16.28 14.60
C GLU A 69 -22.98 -15.44 14.64
N PRO A 70 -21.84 -16.04 15.01
CA PRO A 70 -20.56 -15.33 15.06
C PRO A 70 -19.95 -15.18 13.64
N TYR A 71 -19.61 -13.93 13.29
CA TYR A 71 -19.00 -13.58 12.01
C TYR A 71 -17.67 -12.86 12.19
N LEU A 72 -16.81 -12.95 11.17
CA LEU A 72 -15.65 -12.10 10.96
C LEU A 72 -15.95 -11.14 9.79
N TYR A 73 -16.21 -9.89 10.09
CA TYR A 73 -16.40 -8.86 9.08
C TYR A 73 -15.07 -8.25 8.69
N THR A 74 -14.79 -8.16 7.40
CA THR A 74 -13.58 -7.53 6.86
C THR A 74 -13.94 -6.30 6.05
N ILE A 75 -13.15 -5.22 6.19
CA ILE A 75 -13.37 -3.95 5.50
C ILE A 75 -12.01 -3.40 5.06
N ARG A 76 -11.84 -3.11 3.75
CA ARG A 76 -10.65 -2.47 3.18
C ARG A 76 -10.78 -0.96 3.32
N ILE A 77 -10.24 -0.41 4.41
CA ILE A 77 -10.47 0.99 4.78
C ILE A 77 -9.88 2.00 3.78
N ASN A 78 -8.87 1.62 3.01
CA ASN A 78 -8.32 2.49 1.97
C ASN A 78 -9.24 2.60 0.72
N GLU A 79 -10.25 1.76 0.59
CA GLU A 79 -11.16 1.72 -0.57
C GLU A 79 -12.50 2.42 -0.31
N ILE A 80 -12.83 2.71 0.95
CA ILE A 80 -14.10 3.33 1.35
C ILE A 80 -14.07 4.86 1.28
N THR A 81 -15.25 5.48 1.25
CA THR A 81 -15.47 6.92 1.25
C THR A 81 -15.53 7.49 2.66
N VAL A 82 -15.44 8.83 2.80
CA VAL A 82 -15.58 9.51 4.11
C VAL A 82 -16.96 9.27 4.75
N LYS A 83 -18.02 9.06 3.95
CA LYS A 83 -19.34 8.72 4.48
C LYS A 83 -19.34 7.34 5.14
N GLU A 84 -18.71 6.38 4.47
CA GLU A 84 -18.59 5.00 4.97
C GLU A 84 -17.67 4.93 6.19
N GLU A 85 -16.65 5.79 6.29
CA GLU A 85 -15.84 5.92 7.50
C GLU A 85 -16.70 6.29 8.73
N ASN A 86 -17.69 7.18 8.58
CA ASN A 86 -18.62 7.51 9.67
C ASN A 86 -19.54 6.34 10.03
N VAL A 87 -19.93 5.52 9.05
CA VAL A 87 -20.71 4.29 9.31
C VAL A 87 -19.88 3.29 10.12
N ILE A 88 -18.60 3.13 9.78
CA ILE A 88 -17.67 2.27 10.52
C ILE A 88 -17.48 2.75 11.96
N LEU A 89 -17.39 4.06 12.21
CA LEU A 89 -17.26 4.59 13.57
C LEU A 89 -18.38 4.10 14.48
N LYS A 90 -19.64 4.16 14.01
CA LYS A 90 -20.79 3.62 14.77
C LYS A 90 -20.61 2.13 15.04
N PHE A 91 -20.12 1.37 14.06
CA PHE A 91 -19.88 -0.07 14.17
C PHE A 91 -18.76 -0.42 15.17
N LEU A 92 -17.76 0.47 15.31
CA LEU A 92 -16.66 0.31 16.27
C LEU A 92 -17.03 0.77 17.69
N GLU A 93 -17.95 1.73 17.81
CA GLU A 93 -18.44 2.25 19.11
C GLU A 93 -19.36 1.25 19.83
N GLU A 94 -20.19 0.56 19.07
CA GLU A 94 -21.11 -0.45 19.56
C GLU A 94 -20.73 -1.83 19.03
N PRO A 95 -19.67 -2.47 19.60
CA PRO A 95 -19.18 -3.71 19.06
C PRO A 95 -20.21 -4.84 19.17
N LEU A 96 -20.31 -5.63 18.13
CA LEU A 96 -21.17 -6.80 18.06
C LEU A 96 -20.86 -7.80 19.16
N LYS A 97 -21.86 -8.36 19.79
CA LYS A 97 -21.68 -9.29 20.94
C LYS A 97 -20.91 -10.55 20.56
N ASN A 98 -21.18 -11.11 19.38
CA ASN A 98 -20.63 -12.41 18.94
C ASN A 98 -19.76 -12.32 17.70
N SER A 99 -19.56 -11.13 17.12
CA SER A 99 -18.84 -10.94 15.87
C SER A 99 -17.61 -10.05 16.03
N PHE A 100 -16.72 -10.11 15.07
CA PHE A 100 -15.45 -9.42 15.05
C PHE A 100 -15.31 -8.59 13.77
N ILE A 101 -14.62 -7.47 13.88
CA ILE A 101 -14.34 -6.58 12.73
C ILE A 101 -12.84 -6.54 12.51
N VAL A 102 -12.41 -6.79 11.28
CA VAL A 102 -11.02 -6.62 10.86
C VAL A 102 -10.95 -5.56 9.77
N LEU A 103 -10.40 -4.42 10.11
CA LEU A 103 -10.06 -3.38 9.14
C LEU A 103 -8.74 -3.73 8.46
N ILE A 104 -8.70 -3.65 7.14
CA ILE A 104 -7.54 -3.95 6.32
C ILE A 104 -7.01 -2.63 5.75
N ALA A 105 -5.76 -2.27 6.10
CA ALA A 105 -5.12 -1.05 5.66
C ALA A 105 -3.75 -1.31 5.01
N GLU A 106 -3.37 -0.51 4.02
CA GLU A 106 -1.99 -0.51 3.49
C GLU A 106 -1.07 0.29 4.39
N THR A 107 -1.57 1.38 4.96
CA THR A 107 -0.92 2.27 5.92
C THR A 107 -1.97 2.84 6.86
N ASP A 108 -1.58 3.20 8.06
CA ASP A 108 -2.40 3.94 9.02
C ASP A 108 -2.42 5.45 8.77
N ASN A 109 -1.52 5.94 7.91
CA ASN A 109 -1.50 7.34 7.49
C ASN A 109 -2.77 7.71 6.72
N GLY A 110 -3.44 8.79 7.15
CA GLY A 110 -4.66 9.30 6.52
C GLY A 110 -5.94 8.60 6.96
N ILE A 111 -5.87 7.66 7.91
CA ILE A 111 -7.03 7.08 8.59
C ILE A 111 -7.42 7.99 9.76
N LEU A 112 -8.72 8.17 9.97
CA LEU A 112 -9.23 8.99 11.08
C LEU A 112 -8.71 8.49 12.43
N GLN A 113 -8.18 9.41 13.25
CA GLN A 113 -7.68 9.07 14.60
C GLN A 113 -8.76 8.42 15.47
N THR A 114 -10.02 8.77 15.24
CA THR A 114 -11.17 8.18 15.93
C THR A 114 -11.35 6.69 15.64
N ILE A 115 -11.02 6.24 14.42
CA ILE A 115 -11.00 4.81 14.04
C ILE A 115 -9.79 4.12 14.67
N LEU A 116 -8.60 4.73 14.54
CA LEU A 116 -7.36 4.14 15.09
C LEU A 116 -7.47 3.90 16.59
N ASN A 117 -8.06 4.84 17.34
CA ASN A 117 -8.24 4.72 18.79
C ASN A 117 -9.22 3.63 19.23
N ARG A 118 -10.03 3.08 18.32
CA ARG A 118 -11.02 2.03 18.60
C ARG A 118 -10.61 0.64 18.12
N CYS A 119 -9.46 0.54 17.48
CA CYS A 119 -8.94 -0.72 16.96
C CYS A 119 -7.64 -1.12 17.67
N GLN A 120 -7.47 -2.41 17.90
CA GLN A 120 -6.14 -2.94 18.14
C GLN A 120 -5.41 -3.04 16.80
N ILE A 121 -4.21 -2.44 16.69
CA ILE A 121 -3.49 -2.35 15.42
C ILE A 121 -2.37 -3.40 15.42
N TRP A 122 -2.35 -4.24 14.37
CA TRP A 122 -1.28 -5.20 14.12
C TRP A 122 -0.61 -4.88 12.80
N TYR A 123 0.71 -4.69 12.85
CA TYR A 123 1.52 -4.44 11.67
C TYR A 123 2.10 -5.74 11.11
N LEU A 124 1.90 -5.96 9.82
CA LEU A 124 2.50 -7.07 9.11
C LEU A 124 4.02 -6.88 9.02
N GLN A 125 4.75 -7.98 9.07
CA GLN A 125 6.19 -7.97 8.92
C GLN A 125 6.60 -7.77 7.46
N ASN A 126 7.73 -7.09 7.27
CA ASN A 126 8.36 -7.02 5.96
C ASN A 126 8.93 -8.41 5.57
N TYR A 127 8.77 -8.76 4.31
CA TYR A 127 9.29 -10.01 3.78
C TYR A 127 10.79 -9.91 3.50
N LYS A 128 11.52 -10.99 3.81
CA LYS A 128 12.94 -11.11 3.43
C LYS A 128 13.07 -11.34 1.92
N ARG A 129 14.13 -10.78 1.32
CA ARG A 129 14.40 -10.89 -0.12
C ARG A 129 14.48 -12.36 -0.59
N GLU A 130 15.09 -13.22 0.21
CA GLU A 130 15.25 -14.65 -0.09
C GLU A 130 13.88 -15.33 -0.22
N TYR A 131 12.92 -14.94 0.61
CA TYR A 131 11.57 -15.46 0.53
C TYR A 131 10.81 -14.90 -0.69
N LEU A 132 10.95 -13.60 -0.99
CA LEU A 132 10.35 -13.01 -2.18
C LEU A 132 10.87 -13.65 -3.46
N LYS A 133 12.14 -14.07 -3.49
CA LYS A 133 12.77 -14.75 -4.63
C LYS A 133 12.06 -16.05 -5.00
N THR A 134 11.43 -16.74 -4.05
CA THR A 134 10.68 -17.99 -4.32
C THR A 134 9.42 -17.77 -5.16
N PHE A 135 8.97 -16.53 -5.32
CA PHE A 135 7.81 -16.16 -6.14
C PHE A 135 8.20 -15.59 -7.51
N LEU A 136 9.49 -15.46 -7.82
CA LEU A 136 9.94 -15.06 -9.16
C LEU A 136 9.66 -16.20 -10.14
N GLU A 137 9.07 -15.85 -11.26
CA GLU A 137 8.81 -16.76 -12.39
C GLU A 137 9.83 -16.55 -13.53
N SER A 138 10.68 -15.53 -13.42
CA SER A 138 11.72 -15.17 -14.39
C SER A 138 13.03 -14.84 -13.68
N ASP A 139 14.13 -14.78 -14.42
CA ASP A 139 15.44 -14.37 -13.90
C ASP A 139 15.55 -12.86 -13.68
N ASN A 140 14.44 -12.12 -13.80
CA ASN A 140 14.42 -10.66 -13.63
C ASN A 140 14.47 -10.26 -12.14
N GLU A 141 15.67 -10.25 -11.57
CA GLU A 141 15.87 -9.85 -10.17
C GLU A 141 15.53 -8.38 -9.88
N PHE A 142 15.32 -7.53 -10.92
CA PHE A 142 14.87 -6.15 -10.74
C PHE A 142 13.52 -6.07 -10.00
N ILE A 143 12.65 -7.08 -10.18
CA ILE A 143 11.38 -7.19 -9.45
C ILE A 143 11.61 -7.15 -7.93
N LEU A 144 12.69 -7.80 -7.44
CA LEU A 144 13.02 -7.83 -6.00
C LEU A 144 13.61 -6.51 -5.47
N GLU A 145 13.90 -5.55 -6.34
CA GLU A 145 14.31 -4.21 -5.92
C GLU A 145 13.11 -3.32 -5.61
N ILE A 146 11.98 -3.56 -6.28
CA ILE A 146 10.76 -2.77 -6.17
C ILE A 146 9.66 -3.46 -5.39
N ALA A 147 9.57 -4.80 -5.43
CA ALA A 147 8.57 -5.57 -4.69
C ALA A 147 8.94 -5.71 -3.21
N GLN A 148 7.96 -5.50 -2.34
CA GLN A 148 8.08 -5.65 -0.89
C GLN A 148 7.28 -6.83 -0.36
N THR A 149 6.41 -7.42 -1.19
CA THR A 149 5.49 -8.49 -0.78
C THR A 149 5.39 -9.58 -1.85
N PRO A 150 5.00 -10.81 -1.47
CA PRO A 150 4.78 -11.91 -2.41
C PRO A 150 3.74 -11.58 -3.49
N GLY A 151 2.67 -10.88 -3.10
CA GLY A 151 1.62 -10.47 -4.04
C GLY A 151 2.15 -9.50 -5.10
N GLN A 152 3.00 -8.54 -4.70
CA GLN A 152 3.66 -7.63 -5.64
C GLN A 152 4.60 -8.38 -6.59
N VAL A 153 5.39 -9.34 -6.10
CA VAL A 153 6.26 -10.15 -6.98
C VAL A 153 5.42 -10.86 -8.04
N LYS A 154 4.31 -11.50 -7.63
CA LYS A 154 3.41 -12.20 -8.58
C LYS A 154 2.79 -11.26 -9.61
N GLU A 155 2.34 -10.07 -9.19
CA GLU A 155 1.78 -9.05 -10.07
C GLU A 155 2.84 -8.55 -11.08
N LEU A 156 4.08 -8.37 -10.63
CA LEU A 156 5.17 -7.83 -11.42
C LEU A 156 5.81 -8.85 -12.38
N ASN A 157 5.67 -10.16 -12.14
CA ASN A 157 6.18 -11.20 -13.04
C ASN A 157 5.65 -11.07 -14.48
N SER A 158 4.46 -10.51 -14.67
CA SER A 158 3.86 -10.29 -15.98
C SER A 158 4.14 -8.91 -16.58
N CYS A 159 4.86 -8.02 -15.88
CA CYS A 159 5.12 -6.65 -16.32
C CYS A 159 6.42 -6.55 -17.12
N SER A 160 6.40 -5.71 -18.17
CA SER A 160 7.62 -5.24 -18.84
C SER A 160 8.04 -3.89 -18.27
N PHE A 161 9.29 -3.78 -17.85
CA PHE A 161 9.84 -2.58 -17.19
C PHE A 161 10.72 -1.73 -18.10
N ASP A 162 11.14 -2.25 -19.27
CA ASP A 162 12.20 -1.66 -20.10
C ASP A 162 11.93 -0.18 -20.44
N GLY A 163 10.73 0.13 -20.92
CA GLY A 163 10.36 1.51 -21.22
C GLY A 163 10.27 2.43 -20.01
N MET A 164 9.88 1.89 -18.83
CA MET A 164 9.82 2.66 -17.58
C MET A 164 11.21 2.91 -17.01
N ILE A 165 12.09 1.91 -17.07
CA ILE A 165 13.49 2.03 -16.65
C ILE A 165 14.20 3.06 -17.52
N GLU A 166 14.07 2.95 -18.85
CA GLU A 166 14.64 3.91 -19.79
C GLU A 166 14.17 5.35 -19.54
N LEU A 167 12.88 5.53 -19.25
CA LEU A 167 12.33 6.84 -18.91
C LEU A 167 12.89 7.35 -17.57
N ALA A 168 13.01 6.50 -16.55
CA ALA A 168 13.56 6.86 -15.26
C ALA A 168 15.02 7.29 -15.38
N ASP A 169 15.85 6.52 -16.08
CA ASP A 169 17.25 6.87 -16.32
C ASP A 169 17.38 8.18 -17.13
N LYS A 170 16.55 8.35 -18.15
CA LYS A 170 16.51 9.61 -18.93
C LYS A 170 16.13 10.82 -18.08
N ILE A 171 15.22 10.65 -17.12
CA ILE A 171 14.88 11.72 -16.16
C ILE A 171 16.10 12.02 -15.29
N ILE A 172 16.70 11.02 -14.68
CA ILE A 172 17.82 11.17 -13.75
C ILE A 172 19.02 11.84 -14.45
N ASP A 173 19.39 11.39 -15.64
CA ASP A 173 20.57 11.87 -16.34
C ASP A 173 20.40 13.28 -16.93
N LYS A 174 19.20 13.59 -17.42
CA LYS A 174 18.98 14.81 -18.22
C LYS A 174 18.23 15.91 -17.51
N ILE A 175 17.60 15.63 -16.35
CA ILE A 175 16.72 16.61 -15.69
C ILE A 175 17.45 17.89 -15.29
N GLN A 176 18.72 17.79 -14.89
CA GLN A 176 19.56 18.94 -14.50
C GLN A 176 19.79 19.94 -15.65
N ILE A 177 19.83 19.49 -16.92
CA ILE A 177 20.04 20.33 -18.07
C ILE A 177 18.74 20.70 -18.81
N ALA A 178 17.63 20.03 -18.51
CA ALA A 178 16.35 20.24 -19.17
C ALA A 178 15.73 21.59 -18.79
N GLY A 179 15.16 22.28 -19.78
CA GLY A 179 14.27 23.43 -19.52
C GLY A 179 12.96 22.98 -18.84
N ILE A 180 12.26 23.90 -18.17
CA ILE A 180 11.00 23.60 -17.45
C ILE A 180 9.98 22.93 -18.38
N SER A 181 9.78 23.47 -19.58
CA SER A 181 8.82 22.92 -20.55
C SER A 181 9.16 21.47 -20.92
N ASN A 182 10.43 21.15 -21.16
CA ASN A 182 10.87 19.78 -21.46
C ASN A 182 10.74 18.85 -20.27
N THR A 183 10.93 19.36 -19.05
CA THR A 183 10.72 18.60 -17.81
C THR A 183 9.24 18.21 -17.67
N LEU A 184 8.33 19.16 -17.88
CA LEU A 184 6.89 18.92 -17.76
C LEU A 184 6.35 17.98 -18.85
N THR A 185 6.93 17.97 -20.06
CA THR A 185 6.49 17.01 -21.10
C THR A 185 6.74 15.56 -20.73
N LEU A 186 7.67 15.29 -19.81
CA LEU A 186 7.93 13.95 -19.30
C LEU A 186 6.76 13.42 -18.44
N SER A 187 6.02 14.31 -17.76
CA SER A 187 4.85 13.92 -16.94
C SER A 187 3.75 13.26 -17.78
N ASN A 188 3.62 13.64 -19.05
CA ASN A 188 2.56 13.09 -19.91
C ASN A 188 2.72 11.59 -20.24
N LYS A 189 3.88 11.00 -19.97
CA LYS A 189 4.12 9.56 -20.16
C LYS A 189 3.68 8.72 -18.97
N VAL A 190 3.46 9.34 -17.83
CA VAL A 190 3.13 8.68 -16.57
C VAL A 190 1.68 8.99 -16.21
N GLY A 191 0.85 7.97 -16.09
CA GLY A 191 -0.56 8.10 -15.73
C GLY A 191 -0.82 7.63 -14.30
N PHE A 192 -1.61 8.41 -13.56
CA PHE A 192 -2.03 8.04 -12.20
C PHE A 192 -3.54 7.88 -12.19
N LYS A 193 -4.07 6.75 -11.67
CA LYS A 193 -5.52 6.45 -11.59
C LYS A 193 -6.25 6.96 -12.86
N ASN A 194 -7.08 6.56 -13.47
CA ASN A 194 -7.92 7.02 -14.60
C ASN A 194 -7.34 8.12 -15.54
N GLU A 195 -6.10 8.58 -15.33
CA GLU A 195 -5.41 9.49 -16.21
C GLU A 195 -4.78 8.74 -17.38
N ARG A 196 -4.75 9.38 -18.56
CA ARG A 196 -4.12 8.81 -19.73
C ARG A 196 -2.60 8.95 -19.59
N GLY A 197 -1.89 7.82 -19.55
CA GLY A 197 -0.44 7.74 -19.58
C GLY A 197 0.00 6.42 -20.20
N THR A 198 1.25 6.36 -20.65
CA THR A 198 1.82 5.12 -21.20
C THR A 198 2.18 4.13 -20.11
N PHE A 199 2.50 4.63 -18.91
CA PHE A 199 3.00 3.85 -17.78
C PHE A 199 2.16 4.10 -16.53
N ASP A 200 2.03 3.06 -15.68
CA ASP A 200 1.44 3.19 -14.35
C ASP A 200 2.30 4.07 -13.44
N GLY A 201 1.71 5.13 -12.91
CA GLY A 201 2.44 6.15 -12.16
C GLY A 201 2.96 5.67 -10.80
N LYS A 202 2.24 4.80 -10.11
CA LYS A 202 2.69 4.27 -8.82
C LYS A 202 3.90 3.35 -9.02
N LEU A 203 3.81 2.45 -9.98
CA LEU A 203 4.91 1.56 -10.34
C LEU A 203 6.12 2.36 -10.84
N PHE A 204 5.89 3.41 -11.63
CA PHE A 204 6.97 4.28 -12.11
C PHE A 204 7.71 4.99 -10.98
N VAL A 205 7.01 5.44 -9.93
CA VAL A 205 7.65 6.03 -8.73
C VAL A 205 8.53 5.01 -8.01
N GLU A 206 8.11 3.75 -7.89
CA GLU A 206 8.95 2.69 -7.31
C GLU A 206 10.21 2.44 -8.13
N ILE A 207 10.08 2.45 -9.45
CA ILE A 207 11.23 2.32 -10.36
C ILE A 207 12.19 3.50 -10.21
N LEU A 208 11.68 4.74 -10.14
CA LEU A 208 12.50 5.93 -9.89
C LEU A 208 13.28 5.82 -8.57
N ILE A 209 12.64 5.35 -7.49
CA ILE A 209 13.31 5.14 -6.20
C ILE A 209 14.45 4.14 -6.34
N SER A 210 14.22 3.00 -7.00
CA SER A 210 15.25 1.99 -7.23
C SER A 210 16.42 2.56 -8.06
N ARG A 211 16.13 3.26 -9.16
CA ARG A 211 17.15 3.85 -10.03
C ARG A 211 17.97 4.96 -9.34
N LEU A 212 17.33 5.84 -8.57
CA LEU A 212 18.03 6.87 -7.78
C LEU A 212 18.93 6.24 -6.72
N ARG A 213 18.48 5.18 -6.07
CA ARG A 213 19.31 4.42 -5.12
C ARG A 213 20.53 3.80 -5.80
N HIS A 214 20.36 3.23 -6.99
CA HIS A 214 21.46 2.67 -7.75
C HIS A 214 22.48 3.74 -8.12
N HIS A 215 22.04 4.90 -8.64
CA HIS A 215 22.92 6.03 -8.95
C HIS A 215 23.66 6.56 -7.70
N TRP A 216 22.96 6.68 -6.57
CA TRP A 216 23.61 7.08 -5.32
C TRP A 216 24.75 6.14 -4.91
N LEU A 217 24.50 4.83 -4.95
CA LEU A 217 25.50 3.82 -4.57
C LEU A 217 26.71 3.79 -5.54
N THR A 218 26.53 4.17 -6.80
CA THR A 218 27.58 4.14 -7.83
C THR A 218 28.36 5.44 -7.92
N VAL A 219 27.70 6.60 -7.82
CA VAL A 219 28.31 7.93 -8.04
C VAL A 219 28.72 8.61 -6.74
N ASN A 220 28.13 8.21 -5.58
CA ASN A 220 28.39 8.78 -4.27
C ASN A 220 28.20 10.31 -4.17
N ASP A 221 27.19 10.84 -4.89
CA ASP A 221 26.84 12.26 -4.89
C ASP A 221 25.64 12.51 -3.97
N VAL A 222 25.76 13.46 -3.05
CA VAL A 222 24.72 13.81 -2.07
C VAL A 222 23.40 14.25 -2.69
N ARG A 223 23.42 14.77 -3.92
CA ARG A 223 22.21 15.16 -4.65
C ARG A 223 21.27 13.98 -4.87
N TYR A 224 21.80 12.78 -5.10
CA TYR A 224 21.00 11.57 -5.24
C TYR A 224 20.33 11.17 -3.93
N VAL A 225 20.91 11.48 -2.77
CA VAL A 225 20.25 11.27 -1.47
C VAL A 225 19.04 12.18 -1.31
N ALA A 226 19.20 13.46 -1.65
CA ALA A 226 18.10 14.42 -1.60
C ALA A 226 16.98 14.05 -2.61
N ALA A 227 17.35 13.65 -3.83
CA ALA A 227 16.43 13.17 -4.85
C ALA A 227 15.69 11.90 -4.41
N TYR A 228 16.38 10.94 -3.80
CA TYR A 228 15.79 9.73 -3.24
C TYR A 228 14.76 10.06 -2.14
N ASN A 229 15.10 10.96 -1.21
CA ASN A 229 14.19 11.37 -0.15
C ASN A 229 12.95 12.08 -0.71
N LEU A 230 13.12 13.00 -1.66
CA LEU A 230 12.01 13.66 -2.34
C LEU A 230 11.09 12.66 -3.05
N THR A 231 11.66 11.62 -3.69
CA THR A 231 10.87 10.60 -4.37
C THR A 231 10.10 9.71 -3.39
N ASN A 232 10.66 9.43 -2.20
CA ASN A 232 9.93 8.73 -1.14
C ASN A 232 8.77 9.56 -0.56
N GLU A 233 8.89 10.89 -0.52
CA GLU A 233 7.76 11.77 -0.17
C GLU A 233 6.68 11.74 -1.25
N LEU A 234 7.06 11.75 -2.53
CA LEU A 234 6.12 11.56 -3.63
C LEU A 234 5.37 10.24 -3.49
N LYS A 235 6.06 9.13 -3.21
CA LYS A 235 5.45 7.81 -2.98
C LYS A 235 4.37 7.84 -1.90
N LYS A 236 4.62 8.51 -0.78
CA LYS A 236 3.63 8.68 0.30
C LYS A 236 2.41 9.46 -0.20
N ASN A 237 2.64 10.53 -0.93
CA ASN A 237 1.58 11.42 -1.41
C ASN A 237 0.70 10.77 -2.49
N VAL A 238 1.26 9.96 -3.41
CA VAL A 238 0.46 9.25 -4.43
C VAL A 238 -0.41 8.12 -3.83
N SER A 239 -0.25 7.82 -2.55
CA SER A 239 -1.10 6.89 -1.80
C SER A 239 -2.28 7.59 -1.11
N VAL A 240 -2.26 8.92 -1.01
CA VAL A 240 -3.34 9.72 -0.38
C VAL A 240 -4.49 9.90 -1.38
N LYS A 241 -5.74 9.78 -0.89
CA LYS A 241 -6.95 9.96 -1.72
C LYS A 241 -7.16 11.45 -2.07
N ASN A 242 -7.85 11.69 -3.18
CA ASN A 242 -8.35 13.01 -3.61
C ASN A 242 -7.29 14.07 -3.88
N LEU A 243 -6.09 13.68 -4.31
CA LEU A 243 -5.05 14.59 -4.80
C LEU A 243 -5.04 14.63 -6.33
N ASP A 244 -4.66 15.78 -6.88
CA ASP A 244 -4.27 15.90 -8.28
C ASP A 244 -2.85 15.31 -8.46
N TYR A 245 -2.79 14.03 -8.82
CA TYR A 245 -1.52 13.30 -8.92
C TYR A 245 -0.65 13.83 -10.06
N LYS A 246 -1.24 14.37 -11.13
CA LYS A 246 -0.51 14.96 -12.24
C LYS A 246 0.22 16.22 -11.79
N ALA A 247 -0.48 17.15 -11.17
CA ALA A 247 0.13 18.37 -10.63
C ALA A 247 1.19 18.04 -9.56
N LEU A 248 0.94 17.01 -8.73
CA LEU A 248 1.91 16.54 -7.75
C LEU A 248 3.20 16.03 -8.41
N PHE A 249 3.08 15.23 -9.46
CA PHE A 249 4.22 14.68 -10.20
C PHE A 249 4.97 15.76 -10.98
N GLU A 250 4.27 16.73 -11.58
CA GLU A 250 4.88 17.88 -12.26
C GLU A 250 5.69 18.74 -11.27
N ARG A 251 5.13 19.02 -10.09
CA ARG A 251 5.83 19.71 -9.01
C ARG A 251 7.08 18.94 -8.56
N TYR A 252 6.95 17.64 -8.39
CA TYR A 252 8.07 16.75 -8.06
C TYR A 252 9.19 16.86 -9.09
N LEU A 253 8.88 16.79 -10.39
CA LEU A 253 9.89 16.90 -11.45
C LEU A 253 10.64 18.25 -11.43
N ILE A 254 9.95 19.34 -11.10
CA ILE A 254 10.58 20.66 -10.96
C ILE A 254 11.53 20.66 -9.75
N GLN A 255 11.09 20.15 -8.59
CA GLN A 255 11.93 20.06 -7.39
C GLN A 255 13.13 19.13 -7.58
N LEU A 256 12.91 17.98 -8.25
CA LEU A 256 14.00 17.06 -8.59
C LEU A 256 15.05 17.75 -9.48
N ARG A 257 14.62 18.52 -10.47
CA ARG A 257 15.53 19.28 -11.34
C ARG A 257 16.37 20.28 -10.52
N ASP A 258 15.75 21.00 -9.61
CA ASP A 258 16.44 22.02 -8.81
C ASP A 258 17.47 21.36 -7.86
N ILE A 259 17.13 20.24 -7.22
CA ILE A 259 18.08 19.41 -6.45
C ILE A 259 19.24 18.95 -7.31
N MET A 260 18.98 18.41 -8.51
CA MET A 260 20.03 17.88 -9.39
C MET A 260 20.92 18.98 -9.98
N ARG A 261 20.48 20.23 -10.00
CA ARG A 261 21.28 21.42 -10.34
C ARG A 261 22.15 21.90 -9.19
N GLY A 262 21.85 21.50 -7.97
CA GLY A 262 22.51 22.01 -6.76
C GLY A 262 22.01 23.38 -6.33
N ALA A 263 20.74 23.69 -6.65
CA ALA A 263 20.06 24.94 -6.31
C ALA A 263 19.34 24.82 -4.96
#